data_d936c0f7a78dc486e7a8ff787950c7a3
#
_entry.id   d936c0f7a78dc486e7a8ff787950c7a3
#
_cell.length_a   1.000
_cell.length_b   1.000
_cell.length_c   1.000
_cell.angle_alpha   90.00
_cell.angle_beta   90.00
_cell.angle_gamma   90.00
#
_symmetry.space_group_name_H-M   'P 1'
#
loop_
_entity.id
_entity.type
_entity.pdbx_description
1 polymer ?
#
loop_
_entity_poly.entity_id
_entity_poly.type
_entity_poly.pdbx_seq_one_letter_code
_entity_poly.pdbx_strand_id
1 'polypeptide(L)'
;MGRILRWATAAALAAGSLVAVGSATTPAAALDNGLARTPQMGWNDWNSFGCNVNDSLIRQTADIMVSSGMAAAGYQYVNIDDCWSTKSRNSSGDLVPDPQKFPNGIKAVADYVHSKGLKLGIYSSAGLTTCAGYPASLGNERRDAALWASWGVDYLKYDNCGDHQGKNGQQRYQAMRDALAATGRPILFSLCNWGQESVWTWGMQTGNSWRNTGDIQANWNSVMGILDQQVGLEAYSGPGGWNDPDMLEVGNGSITGTEGRAHFSLWALLNAPLIAGNDLRTMSADTRTILTNTEVIAVNQDWGGRQGSKISDNGNLEVWRKPMSNGSVAVVLLNRGTSTATVSTTTSALGLGAASSYSVRDLWAHSTGSSTGTISASVPAHGAAMYVVTGGGLVTPSATPSSPGTNGAIKGVGSGRCLDVASQTNGTQAQIWDCNGQTNQRWSQTSSGELRVYGNKCLDVNNRGTADGTNVIIWDCNGQNNQQWRFNADGTITAVGANKCLDVPNNATANGTKLAIWSCNGGANQRWTRA
;
A
#
# COMPACT_ATOMS: atom_id res chain seq x y z
N MET A 1 33.88 -43.27 73.94
CA MET A 1 34.13 -41.84 73.97
C MET A 1 34.38 -41.40 72.49
N GLY A 2 33.37 -40.89 71.82
CA GLY A 2 33.47 -40.46 70.45
C GLY A 2 32.52 -39.31 70.22
N ARG A 3 33.03 -38.14 69.96
CA ARG A 3 32.28 -36.89 69.71
C ARG A 3 31.74 -36.92 68.26
N ILE A 4 30.43 -36.76 68.12
CA ILE A 4 29.75 -36.57 66.84
C ILE A 4 29.75 -35.06 66.50
N LEU A 5 30.37 -34.71 65.40
CA LEU A 5 30.40 -33.36 64.84
C LEU A 5 29.21 -33.24 63.86
N ARG A 6 28.26 -32.34 64.15
CA ARG A 6 27.15 -32.00 63.27
C ARG A 6 27.57 -30.87 62.31
N TRP A 7 27.50 -31.11 61.02
CA TRP A 7 27.60 -30.10 60.01
C TRP A 7 26.20 -29.53 59.71
N ALA A 8 26.01 -28.27 59.86
CA ALA A 8 24.83 -27.57 59.44
C ALA A 8 25.08 -27.00 58.02
N THR A 9 24.32 -27.47 57.05
CA THR A 9 24.30 -26.93 55.68
C THR A 9 23.28 -25.80 55.62
N ALA A 10 23.78 -24.57 55.38
CA ALA A 10 22.95 -23.42 55.09
C ALA A 10 22.58 -23.46 53.59
N ALA A 11 21.30 -23.60 53.28
CA ALA A 11 20.79 -23.45 51.93
C ALA A 11 20.55 -21.95 51.66
N ALA A 12 21.30 -21.38 50.72
CA ALA A 12 21.06 -20.04 50.21
C ALA A 12 20.02 -20.12 49.07
N LEU A 13 18.85 -19.55 49.33
CA LEU A 13 17.83 -19.31 48.28
C LEU A 13 18.28 -18.13 47.41
N ALA A 14 18.71 -18.39 46.18
CA ALA A 14 18.89 -17.38 45.16
C ALA A 14 17.54 -17.06 44.51
N ALA A 15 16.96 -15.89 44.82
CA ALA A 15 15.81 -15.35 44.15
C ALA A 15 16.25 -14.85 42.74
N GLY A 16 16.06 -15.65 41.73
CA GLY A 16 16.27 -15.23 40.33
C GLY A 16 15.12 -14.32 39.88
N SER A 17 15.40 -13.03 39.71
CA SER A 17 14.49 -12.10 39.07
C SER A 17 14.43 -12.42 37.57
N LEU A 18 13.34 -13.03 37.10
CA LEU A 18 13.02 -13.15 35.68
C LEU A 18 12.68 -11.75 35.15
N VAL A 19 13.64 -11.13 34.48
CA VAL A 19 13.37 -9.97 33.64
C VAL A 19 12.64 -10.48 32.40
N ALA A 20 11.34 -10.25 32.33
CA ALA A 20 10.57 -10.44 31.10
C ALA A 20 11.05 -9.41 30.09
N VAL A 21 11.90 -9.82 29.15
CA VAL A 21 12.24 -9.04 27.96
C VAL A 21 10.99 -9.01 27.09
N GLY A 22 10.25 -7.90 27.18
CA GLY A 22 9.16 -7.61 26.25
C GLY A 22 9.75 -7.54 24.85
N SER A 23 9.37 -8.48 23.98
CA SER A 23 9.70 -8.41 22.57
C SER A 23 9.03 -7.17 21.97
N ALA A 24 9.80 -6.08 21.83
CA ALA A 24 9.38 -4.99 20.97
C ALA A 24 9.23 -5.59 19.56
N THR A 25 8.02 -5.61 19.04
CA THR A 25 7.79 -5.92 17.62
C THR A 25 8.44 -4.81 16.81
N THR A 26 9.65 -5.07 16.31
CA THR A 26 10.25 -4.22 15.28
C THR A 26 9.30 -4.18 14.09
N PRO A 27 9.13 -3.01 13.42
CA PRO A 27 8.43 -2.96 12.15
C PRO A 27 8.99 -4.06 11.24
N ALA A 28 8.11 -4.72 10.48
CA ALA A 28 8.52 -5.74 9.54
C ALA A 28 9.62 -5.17 8.64
N ALA A 29 10.84 -5.70 8.73
CA ALA A 29 11.92 -5.28 7.88
C ALA A 29 11.59 -5.70 6.43
N ALA A 30 11.85 -4.81 5.47
CA ALA A 30 11.74 -5.15 4.05
C ALA A 30 12.65 -6.34 3.70
N LEU A 31 12.29 -7.06 2.61
CA LEU A 31 13.16 -8.11 2.08
C LEU A 31 14.55 -7.53 1.80
N ASP A 32 15.56 -8.01 2.53
CA ASP A 32 16.95 -7.51 2.44
C ASP A 32 17.69 -8.16 1.27
N ASN A 33 17.29 -7.79 0.04
CA ASN A 33 17.97 -8.18 -1.19
C ASN A 33 18.58 -6.98 -1.93
N GLY A 34 18.54 -5.78 -1.34
CA GLY A 34 19.09 -4.55 -1.89
C GLY A 34 18.30 -3.95 -3.06
N LEU A 35 17.15 -4.54 -3.42
CA LEU A 35 16.32 -4.13 -4.56
C LEU A 35 15.12 -3.25 -4.15
N ALA A 36 14.46 -2.67 -5.13
CA ALA A 36 13.22 -1.87 -4.98
C ALA A 36 13.31 -0.80 -3.88
N ARG A 37 14.47 -0.12 -3.74
CA ARG A 37 14.61 1.04 -2.85
C ARG A 37 13.64 2.16 -3.22
N THR A 38 13.30 2.26 -4.49
CA THR A 38 12.17 2.98 -5.07
C THR A 38 11.32 1.99 -5.86
N PRO A 39 10.04 2.31 -6.17
CA PRO A 39 9.19 1.42 -6.96
C PRO A 39 9.84 1.05 -8.30
N GLN A 40 9.73 -0.20 -8.69
CA GLN A 40 10.25 -0.66 -9.97
C GLN A 40 9.50 -0.05 -11.16
N MET A 41 10.23 0.20 -12.24
CA MET A 41 9.69 0.73 -13.48
C MET A 41 10.08 -0.20 -14.64
N GLY A 42 9.12 -0.50 -15.51
CA GLY A 42 9.35 -1.42 -16.61
C GLY A 42 8.16 -1.56 -17.54
N TRP A 43 8.16 -2.66 -18.28
CA TRP A 43 7.11 -3.06 -19.19
C TRP A 43 6.83 -4.57 -19.05
N ASN A 44 5.58 -4.97 -19.31
CA ASN A 44 5.16 -6.37 -19.31
C ASN A 44 4.23 -6.62 -20.50
N ASP A 45 4.33 -7.78 -21.15
CA ASP A 45 3.63 -8.08 -22.40
C ASP A 45 2.16 -8.44 -22.22
N TRP A 46 1.71 -8.84 -21.02
CA TRP A 46 0.42 -9.52 -20.84
C TRP A 46 -0.78 -8.74 -21.35
N ASN A 47 -0.93 -7.46 -20.94
CA ASN A 47 -2.15 -6.70 -21.23
C ASN A 47 -2.38 -6.42 -22.72
N SER A 48 -1.32 -6.33 -23.51
CA SER A 48 -1.42 -6.11 -24.95
C SER A 48 -1.29 -7.38 -25.78
N PHE A 49 -0.62 -8.41 -25.29
CA PHE A 49 -0.24 -9.56 -26.12
C PHE A 49 -0.72 -10.91 -25.58
N GLY A 50 -1.00 -11.04 -24.27
CA GLY A 50 -1.33 -12.33 -23.67
C GLY A 50 -0.30 -13.39 -24.03
N CYS A 51 -0.76 -14.54 -24.57
CA CYS A 51 0.13 -15.61 -24.99
C CYS A 51 0.89 -15.37 -26.32
N ASN A 52 0.74 -14.22 -26.96
CA ASN A 52 1.44 -13.89 -28.23
C ASN A 52 2.84 -13.29 -27.97
N VAL A 53 3.52 -13.76 -26.95
CA VAL A 53 4.88 -13.36 -26.61
C VAL A 53 5.90 -14.22 -27.35
N ASN A 54 7.01 -13.60 -27.79
CA ASN A 54 8.14 -14.29 -28.42
C ASN A 54 9.44 -13.46 -28.32
N ASP A 55 10.57 -14.08 -28.68
CA ASP A 55 11.91 -13.47 -28.67
C ASP A 55 11.95 -12.14 -29.45
N SER A 56 11.34 -12.09 -30.63
CA SER A 56 11.34 -10.88 -31.47
C SER A 56 10.59 -9.72 -30.80
N LEU A 57 9.43 -9.98 -30.17
CA LEU A 57 8.66 -8.96 -29.45
C LEU A 57 9.49 -8.36 -28.30
N ILE A 58 10.13 -9.22 -27.50
CA ILE A 58 10.89 -8.77 -26.33
C ILE A 58 12.10 -7.92 -26.75
N ARG A 59 12.83 -8.34 -27.80
CA ARG A 59 13.97 -7.55 -28.34
C ARG A 59 13.51 -6.21 -28.91
N GLN A 60 12.44 -6.18 -29.70
CA GLN A 60 11.87 -4.94 -30.23
C GLN A 60 11.44 -4.00 -29.11
N THR A 61 10.79 -4.53 -28.07
CA THR A 61 10.38 -3.76 -26.90
C THR A 61 11.60 -3.15 -26.19
N ALA A 62 12.67 -3.91 -25.97
CA ALA A 62 13.90 -3.40 -25.38
C ALA A 62 14.51 -2.26 -26.21
N ASP A 63 14.55 -2.41 -27.54
CA ASP A 63 15.04 -1.37 -28.45
C ASP A 63 14.19 -0.10 -28.36
N ILE A 64 12.88 -0.24 -28.30
CA ILE A 64 11.95 0.89 -28.21
C ILE A 64 12.04 1.56 -26.84
N MET A 65 12.16 0.82 -25.76
CA MET A 65 12.35 1.43 -24.43
C MET A 65 13.57 2.36 -24.41
N VAL A 66 14.65 1.99 -25.10
CA VAL A 66 15.83 2.85 -25.23
C VAL A 66 15.56 4.03 -26.17
N SER A 67 15.06 3.77 -27.38
CA SER A 67 14.92 4.79 -28.43
C SER A 67 13.78 5.79 -28.16
N SER A 68 12.74 5.41 -27.41
CA SER A 68 11.65 6.29 -27.03
C SER A 68 11.96 7.24 -25.86
N GLY A 69 13.07 7.02 -25.14
CA GLY A 69 13.43 7.75 -23.95
C GLY A 69 12.89 7.15 -22.63
N MET A 70 12.14 6.06 -22.67
CA MET A 70 11.62 5.40 -21.45
C MET A 70 12.77 4.93 -20.57
N ALA A 71 13.82 4.30 -21.13
CA ALA A 71 14.99 3.89 -20.35
C ALA A 71 15.67 5.09 -19.67
N ALA A 72 15.82 6.21 -20.37
CA ALA A 72 16.37 7.46 -19.81
C ALA A 72 15.46 8.06 -18.72
N ALA A 73 14.14 7.83 -18.79
CA ALA A 73 13.17 8.24 -17.77
C ALA A 73 13.14 7.31 -16.54
N GLY A 74 13.87 6.18 -16.56
CA GLY A 74 14.01 5.28 -15.41
C GLY A 74 13.39 3.88 -15.57
N TYR A 75 12.76 3.56 -16.69
CA TYR A 75 12.25 2.21 -16.97
C TYR A 75 13.40 1.24 -17.21
N GLN A 76 13.45 0.15 -16.44
CA GLN A 76 14.58 -0.79 -16.45
C GLN A 76 14.19 -2.21 -16.84
N TYR A 77 12.97 -2.64 -16.52
CA TYR A 77 12.57 -4.04 -16.65
C TYR A 77 11.77 -4.28 -17.92
N VAL A 78 12.13 -5.33 -18.66
CA VAL A 78 11.36 -5.90 -19.76
C VAL A 78 10.90 -7.27 -19.29
N ASN A 79 9.62 -7.42 -18.98
CA ASN A 79 9.09 -8.62 -18.34
C ASN A 79 8.33 -9.49 -19.36
N ILE A 80 8.71 -10.75 -19.42
CA ILE A 80 7.98 -11.81 -20.09
C ILE A 80 6.95 -12.36 -19.09
N ASP A 81 5.67 -12.32 -19.45
CA ASP A 81 4.57 -12.87 -18.66
C ASP A 81 4.32 -14.36 -18.97
N ASP A 82 3.12 -14.89 -18.78
CA ASP A 82 2.77 -16.31 -18.97
C ASP A 82 2.99 -16.79 -20.41
N CYS A 83 2.89 -18.08 -20.66
CA CYS A 83 2.97 -18.73 -21.98
C CYS A 83 4.35 -18.75 -22.64
N TRP A 84 5.43 -18.48 -21.92
CA TRP A 84 6.79 -18.52 -22.47
C TRP A 84 7.38 -19.94 -22.57
N SER A 85 6.90 -20.88 -21.75
CA SER A 85 7.41 -22.25 -21.67
C SER A 85 6.57 -23.23 -22.50
N THR A 86 7.07 -24.45 -22.63
CA THR A 86 6.29 -25.59 -23.14
C THR A 86 5.27 -26.06 -22.10
N LYS A 87 4.26 -26.83 -22.54
CA LYS A 87 3.20 -27.40 -21.66
C LYS A 87 3.66 -28.52 -20.72
N SER A 88 4.93 -28.89 -20.77
CA SER A 88 5.52 -29.90 -19.89
C SER A 88 6.95 -29.57 -19.56
N ARG A 89 7.40 -29.98 -18.38
CA ARG A 89 8.82 -29.98 -18.01
C ARG A 89 9.58 -31.03 -18.80
N ASN A 90 10.89 -30.87 -18.93
CA ASN A 90 11.76 -31.88 -19.56
C ASN A 90 11.95 -33.12 -18.63
N SER A 91 12.68 -34.11 -19.10
CA SER A 91 12.97 -35.35 -18.34
C SER A 91 13.78 -35.10 -17.06
N SER A 92 14.49 -33.99 -16.96
CA SER A 92 15.20 -33.54 -15.75
C SER A 92 14.30 -32.78 -14.78
N GLY A 93 13.06 -32.47 -15.17
CA GLY A 93 12.09 -31.71 -14.40
C GLY A 93 12.21 -30.19 -14.58
N ASP A 94 13.01 -29.68 -15.51
CA ASP A 94 13.19 -28.25 -15.74
C ASP A 94 12.08 -27.68 -16.63
N LEU A 95 11.75 -26.38 -16.42
CA LEU A 95 10.94 -25.62 -17.36
C LEU A 95 11.70 -25.42 -18.67
N VAL A 96 11.00 -25.57 -19.79
CA VAL A 96 11.60 -25.47 -21.13
C VAL A 96 11.01 -24.28 -21.86
N PRO A 97 11.80 -23.32 -22.33
CA PRO A 97 11.32 -22.28 -23.23
C PRO A 97 10.66 -22.89 -24.47
N ASP A 98 9.53 -22.35 -24.89
CA ASP A 98 8.86 -22.79 -26.11
C ASP A 98 9.80 -22.54 -27.32
N PRO A 99 10.24 -23.58 -28.05
CA PRO A 99 11.23 -23.44 -29.13
C PRO A 99 10.69 -22.68 -30.36
N GLN A 100 9.37 -22.55 -30.50
CA GLN A 100 8.77 -21.74 -31.58
C GLN A 100 8.78 -20.25 -31.19
N LYS A 101 8.60 -19.94 -29.92
CA LYS A 101 8.59 -18.57 -29.41
C LYS A 101 9.98 -18.06 -29.08
N PHE A 102 10.81 -18.90 -28.50
CA PHE A 102 12.17 -18.58 -28.00
C PHE A 102 13.18 -19.60 -28.54
N PRO A 103 13.48 -19.59 -29.82
CA PRO A 103 14.31 -20.63 -30.47
C PRO A 103 15.74 -20.71 -29.92
N ASN A 104 16.25 -19.60 -29.37
CA ASN A 104 17.59 -19.54 -28.77
C ASN A 104 17.53 -19.58 -27.21
N GLY A 105 16.36 -19.87 -26.64
CA GLY A 105 16.12 -19.91 -25.20
C GLY A 105 16.05 -18.52 -24.56
N ILE A 106 15.64 -18.49 -23.27
CA ILE A 106 15.47 -17.25 -22.51
C ILE A 106 16.81 -16.57 -22.22
N LYS A 107 17.89 -17.33 -22.03
CA LYS A 107 19.22 -16.74 -21.79
C LYS A 107 19.66 -15.81 -22.93
N ALA A 108 19.44 -16.18 -24.17
CA ALA A 108 19.80 -15.34 -25.32
C ALA A 108 18.96 -14.05 -25.37
N VAL A 109 17.74 -14.08 -24.89
CA VAL A 109 16.90 -12.89 -24.73
C VAL A 109 17.43 -12.02 -23.58
N ALA A 110 17.79 -12.62 -22.45
CA ALA A 110 18.38 -11.90 -21.30
C ALA A 110 19.68 -11.19 -21.71
N ASP A 111 20.59 -11.89 -22.37
CA ASP A 111 21.84 -11.31 -22.86
C ASP A 111 21.59 -10.11 -23.79
N TYR A 112 20.59 -10.19 -24.66
CA TYR A 112 20.20 -9.08 -25.53
C TYR A 112 19.66 -7.89 -24.75
N VAL A 113 18.70 -8.12 -23.84
CA VAL A 113 18.10 -7.07 -23.01
C VAL A 113 19.18 -6.39 -22.15
N HIS A 114 20.10 -7.16 -21.58
CA HIS A 114 21.26 -6.64 -20.85
C HIS A 114 22.19 -5.80 -21.72
N SER A 115 22.39 -6.18 -23.00
CA SER A 115 23.20 -5.39 -23.95
C SER A 115 22.62 -4.00 -24.22
N LYS A 116 21.32 -3.78 -23.92
CA LYS A 116 20.64 -2.49 -24.01
C LYS A 116 20.67 -1.71 -22.68
N GLY A 117 21.34 -2.24 -21.65
CA GLY A 117 21.35 -1.65 -20.29
C GLY A 117 20.05 -1.86 -19.51
N LEU A 118 19.19 -2.76 -19.99
CA LEU A 118 17.90 -3.11 -19.38
C LEU A 118 18.02 -4.44 -18.62
N LYS A 119 16.96 -4.84 -17.93
CA LYS A 119 16.86 -6.04 -17.10
C LYS A 119 15.71 -6.92 -17.59
N LEU A 120 15.89 -8.25 -17.58
CA LEU A 120 14.86 -9.19 -18.00
C LEU A 120 14.08 -9.72 -16.82
N GLY A 121 12.73 -9.68 -16.93
CA GLY A 121 11.83 -10.39 -16.02
C GLY A 121 11.22 -11.62 -16.65
N ILE A 122 10.76 -12.52 -15.77
CA ILE A 122 10.06 -13.76 -16.16
C ILE A 122 8.84 -13.96 -15.24
N TYR A 123 7.98 -14.91 -15.63
CA TYR A 123 6.74 -15.24 -14.94
C TYR A 123 6.67 -16.71 -14.55
N SER A 124 6.06 -16.96 -13.39
CA SER A 124 5.55 -18.27 -12.97
C SER A 124 4.37 -18.08 -12.00
N SER A 125 3.89 -19.17 -11.39
CA SER A 125 2.81 -19.14 -10.41
C SER A 125 3.14 -19.98 -9.19
N ALA A 126 2.53 -19.60 -8.06
CA ALA A 126 2.64 -20.25 -6.76
C ALA A 126 1.76 -21.50 -6.62
N GLY A 127 1.26 -22.05 -7.71
CA GLY A 127 0.51 -23.30 -7.79
C GLY A 127 1.21 -24.34 -8.66
N LEU A 128 0.52 -25.43 -8.97
CA LEU A 128 1.02 -26.49 -9.86
C LEU A 128 1.02 -26.04 -11.33
N THR A 129 0.12 -25.12 -11.71
CA THR A 129 0.01 -24.57 -13.05
C THR A 129 -0.08 -23.07 -13.02
N THR A 130 0.34 -22.41 -14.12
CA THR A 130 0.14 -20.98 -14.36
C THR A 130 -1.33 -20.69 -14.68
N CYS A 131 -1.70 -19.42 -14.81
CA CYS A 131 -3.06 -19.00 -15.17
C CYS A 131 -3.47 -19.48 -16.57
N ALA A 132 -2.52 -19.58 -17.51
CA ALA A 132 -2.74 -20.14 -18.85
C ALA A 132 -2.52 -21.67 -18.91
N GLY A 133 -2.35 -22.34 -17.78
CA GLY A 133 -2.26 -23.80 -17.68
C GLY A 133 -0.91 -24.38 -18.13
N TYR A 134 0.18 -23.64 -17.96
CA TYR A 134 1.54 -24.13 -18.12
C TYR A 134 2.08 -24.69 -16.79
N PRO A 135 3.15 -25.50 -16.79
CA PRO A 135 3.79 -25.94 -15.56
C PRO A 135 4.25 -24.73 -14.74
N ALA A 136 3.90 -24.70 -13.45
CA ALA A 136 4.31 -23.67 -12.52
C ALA A 136 5.23 -24.21 -11.41
N SER A 137 5.55 -23.41 -10.40
CA SER A 137 6.73 -23.67 -9.56
C SER A 137 6.44 -24.33 -8.23
N LEU A 138 5.17 -24.54 -7.83
CA LEU A 138 4.86 -25.17 -6.54
C LEU A 138 5.53 -26.56 -6.43
N GLY A 139 6.40 -26.72 -5.44
CA GLY A 139 7.20 -27.94 -5.23
C GLY A 139 8.49 -28.01 -6.07
N ASN A 140 8.73 -27.01 -6.96
CA ASN A 140 9.93 -26.90 -7.80
C ASN A 140 10.66 -25.57 -7.61
N GLU A 141 10.36 -24.82 -6.57
CA GLU A 141 10.81 -23.41 -6.40
C GLU A 141 12.34 -23.29 -6.50
N ARG A 142 13.10 -24.17 -5.84
CA ARG A 142 14.58 -24.14 -5.87
C ARG A 142 15.14 -24.44 -7.26
N ARG A 143 14.52 -25.39 -7.97
CA ARG A 143 14.93 -25.78 -9.34
C ARG A 143 14.71 -24.62 -10.29
N ASP A 144 13.51 -24.05 -10.26
CA ASP A 144 13.12 -22.98 -11.18
C ASP A 144 13.90 -21.69 -10.91
N ALA A 145 14.07 -21.33 -9.63
CA ALA A 145 14.90 -20.18 -9.25
C ALA A 145 16.35 -20.32 -9.73
N ALA A 146 16.96 -21.50 -9.55
CA ALA A 146 18.33 -21.77 -10.04
C ALA A 146 18.42 -21.69 -11.57
N LEU A 147 17.40 -22.20 -12.27
CA LEU A 147 17.31 -22.14 -13.72
C LEU A 147 17.25 -20.69 -14.23
N TRP A 148 16.36 -19.87 -13.66
CA TRP A 148 16.23 -18.45 -14.03
C TRP A 148 17.49 -17.64 -13.68
N ALA A 149 18.10 -17.91 -12.53
CA ALA A 149 19.38 -17.30 -12.17
C ALA A 149 20.47 -17.62 -13.20
N SER A 150 20.53 -18.87 -13.69
CA SER A 150 21.50 -19.30 -14.72
C SER A 150 21.25 -18.62 -16.08
N TRP A 151 20.02 -18.21 -16.36
CA TRP A 151 19.67 -17.45 -17.57
C TRP A 151 19.91 -15.96 -17.43
N GLY A 152 20.22 -15.47 -16.23
CA GLY A 152 20.45 -14.05 -15.99
C GLY A 152 19.14 -13.25 -15.78
N VAL A 153 18.06 -13.88 -15.34
CA VAL A 153 16.79 -13.21 -15.01
C VAL A 153 16.98 -12.27 -13.82
N ASP A 154 16.36 -11.09 -13.85
CA ASP A 154 16.48 -10.01 -12.86
C ASP A 154 15.17 -9.73 -12.11
N TYR A 155 14.03 -10.26 -12.57
CA TYR A 155 12.70 -10.00 -12.03
C TYR A 155 11.84 -11.26 -12.17
N LEU A 156 11.10 -11.60 -11.14
CA LEU A 156 10.08 -12.65 -11.17
C LEU A 156 8.71 -12.07 -10.81
N LYS A 157 7.74 -12.13 -11.74
CA LYS A 157 6.31 -12.02 -11.44
C LYS A 157 5.82 -13.40 -11.04
N TYR A 158 5.30 -13.54 -9.83
CA TYR A 158 4.89 -14.83 -9.27
C TYR A 158 3.42 -14.80 -8.92
N ASP A 159 2.61 -15.48 -9.72
CA ASP A 159 1.15 -15.42 -9.68
C ASP A 159 0.53 -16.39 -8.67
N ASN A 160 -0.80 -16.41 -8.58
CA ASN A 160 -1.56 -17.15 -7.59
C ASN A 160 -2.50 -18.20 -8.20
N CYS A 161 -2.25 -18.62 -9.44
CA CYS A 161 -3.04 -19.60 -10.16
C CYS A 161 -2.63 -21.05 -9.86
N GLY A 162 -3.49 -21.98 -10.23
CA GLY A 162 -3.29 -23.42 -10.14
C GLY A 162 -3.69 -24.01 -8.79
N ASP A 163 -3.52 -25.32 -8.66
CA ASP A 163 -3.76 -26.03 -7.39
C ASP A 163 -2.64 -25.70 -6.39
N HIS A 164 -3.02 -25.24 -5.22
CA HIS A 164 -2.13 -24.81 -4.14
C HIS A 164 -1.77 -25.94 -3.16
N GLN A 165 -2.31 -27.15 -3.34
CA GLN A 165 -2.11 -28.32 -2.47
C GLN A 165 -2.34 -28.02 -0.98
N GLY A 166 -3.37 -27.24 -0.67
CA GLY A 166 -3.75 -26.87 0.69
C GLY A 166 -2.81 -25.90 1.42
N LYS A 167 -1.77 -25.38 0.75
CA LYS A 167 -0.87 -24.38 1.33
C LYS A 167 -1.45 -22.97 1.20
N ASN A 168 -1.30 -22.15 2.23
CA ASN A 168 -1.68 -20.74 2.16
C ASN A 168 -0.70 -19.92 1.30
N GLY A 169 -1.11 -18.71 0.92
CA GLY A 169 -0.31 -17.83 0.08
C GLY A 169 1.04 -17.52 0.70
N GLN A 170 1.06 -17.09 1.96
CA GLN A 170 2.31 -16.72 2.64
C GLN A 170 3.35 -17.85 2.59
N GLN A 171 2.97 -19.09 2.84
CA GLN A 171 3.87 -20.25 2.77
C GLN A 171 4.44 -20.46 1.37
N ARG A 172 3.60 -20.36 0.33
CA ARG A 172 3.99 -20.57 -1.06
C ARG A 172 4.95 -19.50 -1.57
N TYR A 173 4.64 -18.24 -1.28
CA TYR A 173 5.48 -17.11 -1.69
C TYR A 173 6.80 -17.07 -0.91
N GLN A 174 6.80 -17.39 0.39
CA GLN A 174 8.05 -17.50 1.17
C GLN A 174 8.95 -18.63 0.67
N ALA A 175 8.40 -19.77 0.23
CA ALA A 175 9.19 -20.84 -0.36
C ALA A 175 9.95 -20.36 -1.62
N MET A 176 9.32 -19.57 -2.48
CA MET A 176 9.97 -18.99 -3.65
C MET A 176 10.98 -17.90 -3.26
N ARG A 177 10.66 -17.03 -2.30
CA ARG A 177 11.62 -16.05 -1.75
C ARG A 177 12.93 -16.73 -1.32
N ASP A 178 12.81 -17.81 -0.53
CA ASP A 178 13.97 -18.54 -0.01
C ASP A 178 14.73 -19.25 -1.13
N ALA A 179 14.03 -19.71 -2.16
CA ALA A 179 14.63 -20.32 -3.35
C ALA A 179 15.41 -19.29 -4.17
N LEU A 180 14.86 -18.09 -4.38
CA LEU A 180 15.55 -17.00 -5.07
C LEU A 180 16.79 -16.54 -4.29
N ALA A 181 16.66 -16.36 -2.98
CA ALA A 181 17.79 -15.99 -2.12
C ALA A 181 18.94 -17.01 -2.19
N ALA A 182 18.62 -18.31 -2.23
CA ALA A 182 19.60 -19.39 -2.32
C ALA A 182 20.42 -19.39 -3.63
N THR A 183 19.96 -18.69 -4.67
CA THR A 183 20.71 -18.56 -5.94
C THR A 183 21.90 -17.62 -5.85
N GLY A 184 21.90 -16.71 -4.87
CA GLY A 184 22.88 -15.63 -4.75
C GLY A 184 22.75 -14.51 -5.79
N ARG A 185 21.80 -14.63 -6.77
CA ARG A 185 21.50 -13.59 -7.72
C ARG A 185 20.40 -12.67 -7.18
N PRO A 186 20.59 -11.32 -7.21
CA PRO A 186 19.54 -10.39 -6.83
C PRO A 186 18.44 -10.37 -7.90
N ILE A 187 17.32 -11.04 -7.63
CA ILE A 187 16.13 -11.08 -8.49
C ILE A 187 15.02 -10.34 -7.77
N LEU A 188 14.44 -9.31 -8.40
CA LEU A 188 13.28 -8.60 -7.87
C LEU A 188 12.09 -9.55 -7.83
N PHE A 189 11.45 -9.66 -6.67
CA PHE A 189 10.36 -10.59 -6.46
C PHE A 189 9.02 -9.84 -6.32
N SER A 190 8.17 -9.97 -7.31
CA SER A 190 6.85 -9.37 -7.39
C SER A 190 5.78 -10.44 -7.13
N LEU A 191 5.03 -10.27 -6.04
CA LEU A 191 3.97 -11.17 -5.62
C LEU A 191 2.66 -10.77 -6.31
N CYS A 192 2.10 -11.63 -7.13
CA CYS A 192 0.81 -11.41 -7.80
C CYS A 192 -0.30 -12.17 -7.07
N ASN A 193 -0.59 -11.76 -5.82
CA ASN A 193 -1.50 -12.46 -4.90
C ASN A 193 -2.95 -11.96 -4.98
N TRP A 194 -3.24 -10.88 -5.74
CA TRP A 194 -4.56 -10.26 -5.91
C TRP A 194 -5.22 -9.78 -4.61
N GLY A 195 -4.44 -9.41 -3.59
CA GLY A 195 -4.94 -8.96 -2.29
C GLY A 195 -5.42 -10.07 -1.36
N GLN A 196 -5.33 -11.33 -1.80
CA GLN A 196 -5.76 -12.45 -0.97
C GLN A 196 -4.93 -12.56 0.32
N GLU A 197 -5.56 -13.06 1.38
CA GLU A 197 -4.94 -13.22 2.70
C GLU A 197 -4.29 -11.93 3.22
N SER A 198 -4.82 -10.75 2.82
CA SER A 198 -4.28 -9.44 3.20
C SER A 198 -2.76 -9.36 2.97
N VAL A 199 -2.33 -9.66 1.75
CA VAL A 199 -0.91 -9.76 1.35
C VAL A 199 -0.05 -8.59 1.81
N TRP A 200 -0.61 -7.38 1.89
CA TRP A 200 0.08 -6.19 2.39
C TRP A 200 0.60 -6.34 3.82
N THR A 201 0.01 -7.23 4.65
CA THR A 201 0.45 -7.45 6.04
C THR A 201 1.71 -8.30 6.16
N TRP A 202 2.03 -9.12 5.15
CA TRP A 202 3.19 -10.01 5.13
C TRP A 202 4.07 -9.86 3.87
N GLY A 203 3.62 -9.08 2.89
CA GLY A 203 4.31 -8.89 1.61
C GLY A 203 5.69 -8.25 1.76
N MET A 204 5.83 -7.24 2.63
CA MET A 204 7.08 -6.52 2.89
C MET A 204 8.27 -7.44 3.22
N GLN A 205 8.04 -8.51 3.98
CA GLN A 205 9.07 -9.50 4.36
C GLN A 205 9.28 -10.59 3.31
N THR A 206 8.42 -10.66 2.31
CA THR A 206 8.36 -11.77 1.36
C THR A 206 8.82 -11.37 -0.04
N GLY A 207 8.46 -10.19 -0.51
CA GLY A 207 8.78 -9.71 -1.84
C GLY A 207 9.04 -8.21 -1.89
N ASN A 208 9.39 -7.72 -3.07
CA ASN A 208 9.68 -6.31 -3.33
C ASN A 208 8.45 -5.51 -3.79
N SER A 209 7.38 -6.18 -4.19
CA SER A 209 6.05 -5.61 -4.42
C SER A 209 4.99 -6.71 -4.31
N TRP A 210 3.75 -6.33 -4.08
CA TRP A 210 2.64 -7.27 -3.98
C TRP A 210 1.35 -6.68 -4.55
N ARG A 211 0.78 -7.39 -5.53
CA ARG A 211 -0.55 -7.11 -6.08
C ARG A 211 -1.57 -7.21 -4.95
N ASN A 212 -2.18 -6.11 -4.63
CA ASN A 212 -3.18 -5.98 -3.56
C ASN A 212 -4.62 -5.89 -4.08
N THR A 213 -4.79 -6.02 -5.39
CA THR A 213 -6.08 -5.98 -6.11
C THR A 213 -6.17 -7.09 -7.15
N GLY A 214 -7.38 -7.38 -7.62
CA GLY A 214 -7.61 -8.14 -8.85
C GLY A 214 -7.05 -7.41 -10.08
N ASP A 215 -7.19 -8.05 -11.26
CA ASP A 215 -6.60 -7.53 -12.49
C ASP A 215 -7.29 -6.26 -12.98
N ILE A 216 -6.47 -5.28 -13.36
CA ILE A 216 -6.91 -4.03 -13.97
C ILE A 216 -7.37 -4.27 -15.41
N GLN A 217 -8.35 -3.50 -15.85
CA GLN A 217 -8.83 -3.48 -17.22
C GLN A 217 -8.60 -2.10 -17.83
N ALA A 218 -8.37 -2.06 -19.14
CA ALA A 218 -8.07 -0.83 -19.87
C ALA A 218 -9.32 0.07 -20.06
N ASN A 219 -9.93 0.47 -18.95
CA ASN A 219 -11.04 1.42 -18.90
C ASN A 219 -11.08 2.20 -17.59
N TRP A 220 -11.68 3.40 -17.62
CA TRP A 220 -11.72 4.32 -16.48
C TRP A 220 -12.31 3.73 -15.20
N ASN A 221 -13.42 2.99 -15.31
CA ASN A 221 -14.09 2.42 -14.13
C ASN A 221 -13.19 1.40 -13.41
N SER A 222 -12.44 0.61 -14.16
CA SER A 222 -11.47 -0.32 -13.58
C SER A 222 -10.34 0.42 -12.87
N VAL A 223 -9.77 1.44 -13.49
CA VAL A 223 -8.72 2.28 -12.86
C VAL A 223 -9.21 2.88 -11.55
N MET A 224 -10.44 3.43 -11.52
CA MET A 224 -11.01 4.01 -10.32
C MET A 224 -11.35 2.96 -9.24
N GLY A 225 -11.87 1.81 -9.64
CA GLY A 225 -12.14 0.70 -8.70
C GLY A 225 -10.88 0.13 -8.06
N ILE A 226 -9.77 0.09 -8.79
CA ILE A 226 -8.45 -0.29 -8.27
C ILE A 226 -7.90 0.80 -7.33
N LEU A 227 -8.05 2.09 -7.70
CA LEU A 227 -7.64 3.21 -6.87
C LEU A 227 -8.34 3.21 -5.50
N ASP A 228 -9.64 2.92 -5.47
CA ASP A 228 -10.42 2.88 -4.23
C ASP A 228 -9.90 1.83 -3.23
N GLN A 229 -9.38 0.72 -3.74
CA GLN A 229 -8.79 -0.34 -2.92
C GLN A 229 -7.43 0.04 -2.31
N GLN A 230 -6.81 1.16 -2.74
CA GLN A 230 -5.54 1.63 -2.18
C GLN A 230 -5.71 2.44 -0.89
N VAL A 231 -6.94 2.89 -0.60
CA VAL A 231 -7.22 3.71 0.60
C VAL A 231 -6.98 2.90 1.86
N GLY A 232 -6.10 3.41 2.74
CA GLY A 232 -5.76 2.76 4.01
C GLY A 232 -4.62 1.74 3.91
N LEU A 233 -4.01 1.55 2.72
CA LEU A 233 -2.87 0.65 2.54
C LEU A 233 -1.51 1.36 2.60
N GLU A 234 -1.48 2.68 2.72
CA GLU A 234 -0.27 3.51 2.68
C GLU A 234 0.77 3.16 3.76
N ALA A 235 0.32 2.62 4.90
CA ALA A 235 1.21 2.23 5.99
C ALA A 235 2.02 0.95 5.73
N TYR A 236 1.64 0.16 4.73
CA TYR A 236 2.25 -1.14 4.43
C TYR A 236 3.33 -1.08 3.35
N SER A 237 3.57 0.09 2.77
CA SER A 237 4.45 0.31 1.62
C SER A 237 5.61 1.23 2.01
N GLY A 238 6.80 0.96 1.49
CA GLY A 238 7.99 1.75 1.77
C GLY A 238 9.24 1.21 1.04
N PRO A 239 10.41 1.83 1.28
CA PRO A 239 11.65 1.42 0.60
C PRO A 239 11.95 -0.06 0.75
N GLY A 240 12.05 -0.76 -0.38
CA GLY A 240 12.28 -2.20 -0.46
C GLY A 240 11.03 -3.04 -0.68
N GLY A 241 9.81 -2.48 -0.48
CA GLY A 241 8.56 -3.20 -0.67
C GLY A 241 7.37 -2.28 -0.92
N TRP A 242 6.61 -2.53 -1.99
CA TRP A 242 5.60 -1.61 -2.50
C TRP A 242 4.24 -2.30 -2.72
N ASN A 243 3.17 -1.61 -2.32
CA ASN A 243 1.82 -1.96 -2.76
C ASN A 243 1.75 -1.84 -4.28
N ASP A 244 1.17 -2.84 -4.93
CA ASP A 244 1.05 -2.90 -6.39
C ASP A 244 -0.44 -2.92 -6.79
N PRO A 245 -0.98 -1.80 -7.28
CA PRO A 245 -2.36 -1.70 -7.76
C PRO A 245 -2.52 -2.21 -9.19
N ASP A 246 -1.57 -2.97 -9.71
CA ASP A 246 -1.46 -3.46 -11.08
C ASP A 246 -0.82 -2.48 -12.09
N MET A 247 -0.63 -2.96 -13.30
CA MET A 247 0.07 -2.31 -14.38
C MET A 247 -0.61 -1.01 -14.84
N LEU A 248 0.16 -0.23 -15.60
CA LEU A 248 -0.35 0.98 -16.26
C LEU A 248 -1.09 0.59 -17.55
N GLU A 249 -2.31 1.09 -17.69
CA GLU A 249 -3.14 0.95 -18.89
C GLU A 249 -3.08 2.20 -19.80
N VAL A 250 -2.07 3.03 -19.63
CA VAL A 250 -1.88 4.25 -20.43
C VAL A 250 -1.67 3.91 -21.89
N GLY A 251 -2.58 4.34 -22.74
CA GLY A 251 -2.57 4.04 -24.18
C GLY A 251 -3.20 2.71 -24.57
N ASN A 252 -3.83 1.99 -23.65
CA ASN A 252 -4.55 0.75 -23.89
C ASN A 252 -6.07 0.95 -23.91
N GLY A 253 -6.76 0.08 -24.64
CA GLY A 253 -8.22 -0.05 -24.61
C GLY A 253 -8.95 1.27 -24.87
N SER A 254 -9.84 1.62 -23.95
CA SER A 254 -10.63 2.86 -24.01
C SER A 254 -10.04 4.02 -23.20
N ILE A 255 -8.85 3.86 -22.64
CA ILE A 255 -8.19 4.91 -21.84
C ILE A 255 -7.80 6.08 -22.76
N THR A 256 -8.44 7.24 -22.54
CA THR A 256 -8.12 8.50 -23.24
C THR A 256 -6.82 9.11 -22.72
N GLY A 257 -6.24 10.06 -23.44
CA GLY A 257 -5.06 10.80 -22.96
C GLY A 257 -5.30 11.53 -21.63
N THR A 258 -6.52 12.05 -21.40
CA THR A 258 -6.90 12.67 -20.12
C THR A 258 -6.93 11.67 -18.97
N GLU A 259 -7.56 10.53 -19.17
CA GLU A 259 -7.61 9.42 -18.20
C GLU A 259 -6.23 8.81 -17.98
N GLY A 260 -5.42 8.68 -19.02
CA GLY A 260 -4.03 8.21 -18.93
C GLY A 260 -3.15 9.12 -18.05
N ARG A 261 -3.29 10.44 -18.18
CA ARG A 261 -2.60 11.40 -17.30
C ARG A 261 -3.07 11.28 -15.85
N ALA A 262 -4.38 11.14 -15.63
CA ALA A 262 -4.93 10.94 -14.29
C ALA A 262 -4.42 9.62 -13.67
N HIS A 263 -4.49 8.53 -14.42
CA HIS A 263 -3.99 7.21 -14.01
C HIS A 263 -2.50 7.26 -13.65
N PHE A 264 -1.66 7.80 -14.52
CA PHE A 264 -0.22 7.91 -14.29
C PHE A 264 0.12 8.79 -13.07
N SER A 265 -0.60 9.92 -12.89
CA SER A 265 -0.44 10.81 -11.73
C SER A 265 -0.76 10.09 -10.42
N LEU A 266 -1.83 9.32 -10.40
CA LEU A 266 -2.27 8.58 -9.21
C LEU A 266 -1.32 7.44 -8.87
N TRP A 267 -0.91 6.61 -9.84
CA TRP A 267 0.08 5.55 -9.64
C TRP A 267 1.42 6.11 -9.15
N ALA A 268 1.84 7.25 -9.72
CA ALA A 268 3.05 7.93 -9.26
C ALA A 268 2.92 8.40 -7.80
N LEU A 269 1.80 8.99 -7.43
CA LEU A 269 1.55 9.46 -6.07
C LEU A 269 1.48 8.30 -5.07
N LEU A 270 0.93 7.14 -5.49
CA LEU A 270 0.81 5.94 -4.67
C LEU A 270 2.13 5.18 -4.46
N ASN A 271 3.25 5.60 -5.06
CA ASN A 271 4.47 4.77 -5.13
C ASN A 271 4.21 3.37 -5.72
N ALA A 272 3.27 3.27 -6.63
CA ALA A 272 3.02 2.02 -7.33
C ALA A 272 4.19 1.66 -8.26
N PRO A 273 4.47 0.38 -8.50
CA PRO A 273 5.28 -0.04 -9.63
C PRO A 273 4.77 0.61 -10.93
N LEU A 274 5.64 1.26 -11.69
CA LEU A 274 5.29 1.84 -12.98
C LEU A 274 5.63 0.85 -14.09
N ILE A 275 4.78 -0.15 -14.27
CA ILE A 275 4.93 -1.18 -15.29
C ILE A 275 3.95 -0.91 -16.43
N ALA A 276 4.45 -0.46 -17.58
CA ALA A 276 3.64 -0.21 -18.76
C ALA A 276 3.14 -1.53 -19.39
N GLY A 277 1.87 -1.57 -19.79
CA GLY A 277 1.24 -2.76 -20.41
C GLY A 277 0.85 -2.58 -21.87
N ASN A 278 1.17 -1.43 -22.49
CA ASN A 278 0.79 -1.12 -23.86
C ASN A 278 1.77 -1.66 -24.93
N ASP A 279 1.31 -1.77 -26.17
CA ASP A 279 2.20 -2.07 -27.30
C ASP A 279 3.08 -0.85 -27.62
N LEU A 280 4.35 -0.90 -27.20
CA LEU A 280 5.30 0.19 -27.41
C LEU A 280 5.60 0.46 -28.89
N ARG A 281 5.41 -0.53 -29.79
CA ARG A 281 5.68 -0.41 -31.23
C ARG A 281 4.71 0.54 -31.93
N THR A 282 3.51 0.68 -31.37
CA THR A 282 2.43 1.53 -31.90
C THR A 282 2.08 2.68 -30.96
N MET A 283 2.91 2.91 -29.94
CA MET A 283 2.70 3.93 -28.92
C MET A 283 2.57 5.33 -29.52
N SER A 284 1.47 6.02 -29.19
CA SER A 284 1.25 7.41 -29.63
C SER A 284 2.25 8.39 -28.98
N ALA A 285 2.41 9.55 -29.60
CA ALA A 285 3.23 10.62 -29.03
C ALA A 285 2.70 11.10 -27.66
N ASP A 286 1.37 11.14 -27.48
CA ASP A 286 0.75 11.50 -26.20
C ASP A 286 1.03 10.45 -25.14
N THR A 287 0.82 9.16 -25.43
CA THR A 287 1.17 8.04 -24.53
C THR A 287 2.64 8.10 -24.11
N ARG A 288 3.55 8.33 -25.07
CA ARG A 288 4.98 8.48 -24.78
C ARG A 288 5.23 9.65 -23.84
N THR A 289 4.62 10.82 -24.11
CA THR A 289 4.76 12.00 -23.26
C THR A 289 4.29 11.74 -21.84
N ILE A 290 3.19 10.99 -21.67
CA ILE A 290 2.69 10.60 -20.35
C ILE A 290 3.70 9.69 -19.64
N LEU A 291 4.10 8.60 -20.27
CA LEU A 291 4.98 7.58 -19.66
C LEU A 291 6.39 8.10 -19.38
N THR A 292 6.85 9.15 -20.08
CA THR A 292 8.19 9.72 -19.90
C THR A 292 8.21 11.07 -19.17
N ASN A 293 7.11 11.47 -18.52
CA ASN A 293 7.10 12.71 -17.73
C ASN A 293 7.96 12.55 -16.47
N THR A 294 9.18 13.08 -16.55
CA THR A 294 10.19 12.93 -15.49
C THR A 294 9.80 13.61 -14.19
N GLU A 295 8.98 14.66 -14.20
CA GLU A 295 8.52 15.34 -12.99
C GLU A 295 7.49 14.50 -12.24
N VAL A 296 6.57 13.84 -12.94
CA VAL A 296 5.61 12.90 -12.34
C VAL A 296 6.35 11.65 -11.84
N ILE A 297 7.30 11.12 -12.62
CA ILE A 297 8.15 9.99 -12.23
C ILE A 297 8.95 10.33 -10.97
N ALA A 298 9.47 11.55 -10.83
CA ALA A 298 10.20 11.97 -9.63
C ALA A 298 9.35 11.91 -8.35
N VAL A 299 8.04 12.11 -8.44
CA VAL A 299 7.12 11.90 -7.30
C VAL A 299 7.03 10.43 -6.93
N ASN A 300 6.95 9.53 -7.91
CA ASN A 300 6.96 8.08 -7.69
C ASN A 300 8.29 7.61 -7.09
N GLN A 301 9.39 8.11 -7.60
CA GLN A 301 10.75 7.70 -7.25
C GLN A 301 11.32 8.46 -6.04
N ASP A 302 10.51 9.28 -5.37
CA ASP A 302 10.94 9.94 -4.13
C ASP A 302 11.31 8.91 -3.06
N TRP A 303 12.59 8.89 -2.70
CA TRP A 303 13.17 7.88 -1.81
C TRP A 303 12.67 7.94 -0.36
N GLY A 304 12.00 9.02 0.05
CA GLY A 304 11.30 9.12 1.33
C GLY A 304 10.21 8.07 1.47
N GLY A 305 9.77 7.49 0.34
CA GLY A 305 9.04 6.25 0.23
C GLY A 305 7.69 6.23 0.94
N ARG A 306 7.05 7.38 1.07
CA ARG A 306 5.71 7.45 1.66
C ARG A 306 4.67 7.42 0.55
N GLN A 307 3.88 6.36 0.52
CA GLN A 307 2.74 6.25 -0.38
C GLN A 307 1.75 7.40 -0.11
N GLY A 308 1.18 7.94 -1.18
CA GLY A 308 0.16 8.98 -1.09
C GLY A 308 -1.16 8.45 -0.54
N SER A 309 -1.95 9.35 0.04
CA SER A 309 -3.25 9.05 0.65
C SER A 309 -4.33 10.02 0.20
N LYS A 310 -5.58 9.56 0.18
CA LYS A 310 -6.76 10.40 -0.03
C LYS A 310 -7.02 11.23 1.22
N ILE A 311 -7.14 12.55 1.07
CA ILE A 311 -7.39 13.47 2.18
C ILE A 311 -8.74 14.17 2.09
N SER A 312 -9.38 14.13 0.94
CA SER A 312 -10.73 14.66 0.74
C SER A 312 -11.46 13.84 -0.31
N ASP A 313 -12.73 13.58 -0.05
CA ASP A 313 -13.64 12.89 -0.95
C ASP A 313 -15.00 13.61 -0.88
N ASN A 314 -15.36 14.25 -1.98
CA ASN A 314 -16.65 14.90 -2.13
C ASN A 314 -17.38 14.28 -3.35
N GLY A 315 -17.63 12.99 -3.27
CA GLY A 315 -18.23 12.19 -4.33
C GLY A 315 -17.30 12.05 -5.54
N ASN A 316 -17.54 12.82 -6.60
CA ASN A 316 -16.70 12.75 -7.81
C ASN A 316 -15.43 13.59 -7.75
N LEU A 317 -15.23 14.38 -6.68
CA LEU A 317 -14.08 15.29 -6.56
C LEU A 317 -13.23 14.87 -5.37
N GLU A 318 -12.01 14.45 -5.65
CA GLU A 318 -11.09 13.92 -4.65
C GLU A 318 -9.78 14.71 -4.60
N VAL A 319 -9.19 14.75 -3.41
CA VAL A 319 -7.84 15.28 -3.19
C VAL A 319 -6.97 14.18 -2.59
N TRP A 320 -5.86 13.92 -3.26
CA TRP A 320 -4.84 12.98 -2.83
C TRP A 320 -3.54 13.74 -2.58
N ARG A 321 -2.80 13.38 -1.53
CA ARG A 321 -1.52 14.01 -1.20
C ARG A 321 -0.44 12.99 -0.90
N LYS A 322 0.81 13.37 -1.12
CA LYS A 322 2.00 12.60 -0.76
C LYS A 322 3.06 13.55 -0.18
N PRO A 323 3.47 13.35 1.10
CA PRO A 323 4.64 14.05 1.63
C PRO A 323 5.91 13.59 0.92
N MET A 324 6.73 14.55 0.47
CA MET A 324 7.99 14.29 -0.21
C MET A 324 9.17 14.38 0.76
N SER A 325 10.26 13.68 0.45
CA SER A 325 11.48 13.63 1.28
C SER A 325 12.13 15.00 1.52
N ASN A 326 11.93 15.93 0.59
CA ASN A 326 12.47 17.29 0.66
C ASN A 326 11.58 18.28 1.42
N GLY A 327 10.50 17.82 2.04
CA GLY A 327 9.55 18.66 2.78
C GLY A 327 8.49 19.35 1.94
N SER A 328 8.43 19.12 0.63
CA SER A 328 7.30 19.52 -0.22
C SER A 328 6.16 18.48 -0.16
N VAL A 329 5.04 18.78 -0.78
CA VAL A 329 3.89 17.89 -0.89
C VAL A 329 3.48 17.77 -2.36
N ALA A 330 3.45 16.54 -2.89
CA ALA A 330 2.77 16.28 -4.13
C ALA A 330 1.26 16.16 -3.87
N VAL A 331 0.44 16.74 -4.74
CA VAL A 331 -1.02 16.73 -4.65
C VAL A 331 -1.63 16.39 -6.00
N VAL A 332 -2.64 15.52 -5.99
CA VAL A 332 -3.50 15.24 -7.15
C VAL A 332 -4.91 15.71 -6.82
N LEU A 333 -5.43 16.60 -7.67
CA LEU A 333 -6.82 17.04 -7.67
C LEU A 333 -7.55 16.23 -8.74
N LEU A 334 -8.39 15.27 -8.34
CA LEU A 334 -9.04 14.32 -9.21
C LEU A 334 -10.50 14.68 -9.43
N ASN A 335 -10.96 14.62 -10.67
CA ASN A 335 -12.36 14.70 -11.06
C ASN A 335 -12.81 13.39 -11.71
N ARG A 336 -13.62 12.60 -10.99
CA ARG A 336 -14.23 11.35 -11.51
C ARG A 336 -15.50 11.59 -12.31
N GLY A 337 -16.04 12.83 -12.24
CA GLY A 337 -17.30 13.20 -12.88
C GLY A 337 -17.19 13.30 -14.40
N THR A 338 -18.35 13.42 -15.06
CA THR A 338 -18.49 13.47 -16.53
C THR A 338 -18.48 14.88 -17.10
N SER A 339 -18.24 15.89 -16.28
CA SER A 339 -18.11 17.30 -16.68
C SER A 339 -16.94 17.96 -15.98
N THR A 340 -16.39 19.01 -16.59
CA THR A 340 -15.34 19.81 -15.97
C THR A 340 -15.81 20.40 -14.64
N ALA A 341 -14.96 20.30 -13.60
CA ALA A 341 -15.26 20.83 -12.26
C ALA A 341 -14.02 21.47 -11.64
N THR A 342 -14.25 22.43 -10.74
CA THR A 342 -13.18 22.99 -9.91
C THR A 342 -12.94 22.08 -8.72
N VAL A 343 -11.71 21.59 -8.60
CA VAL A 343 -11.25 20.82 -7.43
C VAL A 343 -10.26 21.70 -6.66
N SER A 344 -10.42 21.80 -5.35
CA SER A 344 -9.58 22.67 -4.53
C SER A 344 -9.26 22.06 -3.17
N THR A 345 -8.13 22.50 -2.61
CA THR A 345 -7.68 22.18 -1.25
C THR A 345 -6.91 23.35 -0.67
N THR A 346 -6.51 23.26 0.60
CA THR A 346 -5.66 24.27 1.24
C THR A 346 -4.28 23.69 1.56
N THR A 347 -3.28 24.55 1.64
CA THR A 347 -1.92 24.16 2.03
C THR A 347 -1.89 23.58 3.45
N SER A 348 -2.76 24.05 4.34
CA SER A 348 -2.96 23.47 5.68
C SER A 348 -3.50 22.05 5.61
N ALA A 349 -4.52 21.77 4.77
CA ALA A 349 -5.03 20.40 4.56
C ALA A 349 -3.98 19.47 3.95
N LEU A 350 -3.06 20.04 3.15
CA LEU A 350 -1.89 19.32 2.63
C LEU A 350 -0.84 19.03 3.71
N GLY A 351 -0.97 19.62 4.91
CA GLY A 351 0.01 19.47 5.99
C GLY A 351 1.23 20.38 5.80
N LEU A 352 1.11 21.48 5.10
CA LEU A 352 2.15 22.50 5.01
C LEU A 352 1.95 23.58 6.08
N GLY A 353 3.04 24.04 6.70
CA GLY A 353 3.04 25.11 7.68
C GLY A 353 2.67 26.45 7.06
N ALA A 354 2.34 27.42 7.92
CA ALA A 354 2.02 28.76 7.48
C ALA A 354 3.23 29.41 6.77
N ALA A 355 2.98 30.00 5.62
CA ALA A 355 3.93 30.80 4.87
C ALA A 355 3.20 31.97 4.20
N SER A 356 3.93 33.05 3.93
CA SER A 356 3.38 34.19 3.19
C SER A 356 3.07 33.86 1.73
N SER A 357 3.77 32.86 1.18
CA SER A 357 3.57 32.34 -0.18
C SER A 357 4.09 30.92 -0.29
N TYR A 358 3.45 30.12 -1.14
CA TYR A 358 3.83 28.75 -1.50
C TYR A 358 4.14 28.70 -2.99
N SER A 359 5.22 28.02 -3.36
CA SER A 359 5.51 27.69 -4.75
C SER A 359 4.65 26.50 -5.17
N VAL A 360 4.01 26.59 -6.33
CA VAL A 360 3.13 25.53 -6.88
C VAL A 360 3.66 25.16 -8.26
N ARG A 361 4.31 24.00 -8.37
CA ARG A 361 4.81 23.45 -9.63
C ARG A 361 3.75 22.56 -10.26
N ASP A 362 3.24 22.92 -11.43
CA ASP A 362 2.40 22.06 -12.26
C ASP A 362 3.28 21.07 -13.02
N LEU A 363 3.09 19.77 -12.76
CA LEU A 363 3.94 18.72 -13.31
C LEU A 363 3.57 18.34 -14.75
N TRP A 364 2.39 18.75 -15.22
CA TRP A 364 1.95 18.52 -16.59
C TRP A 364 2.19 19.73 -17.50
N ALA A 365 1.97 20.93 -16.98
CA ALA A 365 2.24 22.17 -17.72
C ALA A 365 3.72 22.61 -17.63
N HIS A 366 4.52 21.95 -16.79
CA HIS A 366 5.92 22.29 -16.52
C HIS A 366 6.11 23.77 -16.14
N SER A 367 5.14 24.35 -15.43
CA SER A 367 5.12 25.74 -15.02
C SER A 367 5.06 25.89 -13.51
N THR A 368 5.56 27.03 -13.01
CA THR A 368 5.55 27.31 -11.58
C THR A 368 4.78 28.61 -11.34
N GLY A 369 3.78 28.49 -10.48
CA GLY A 369 3.01 29.59 -9.93
C GLY A 369 3.24 29.78 -8.44
N SER A 370 2.44 30.65 -7.82
CA SER A 370 2.43 30.81 -6.37
C SER A 370 1.00 30.85 -5.83
N SER A 371 0.85 30.51 -4.55
CA SER A 371 -0.42 30.60 -3.81
C SER A 371 -0.19 31.14 -2.42
N THR A 372 -1.19 31.81 -1.87
CA THR A 372 -1.20 32.27 -0.47
C THR A 372 -1.89 31.28 0.47
N GLY A 373 -2.33 30.10 -0.03
CA GLY A 373 -2.92 29.06 0.82
C GLY A 373 -3.95 28.17 0.17
N THR A 374 -4.49 28.52 -1.01
CA THR A 374 -5.45 27.69 -1.75
C THR A 374 -4.78 27.09 -2.99
N ILE A 375 -4.90 25.80 -3.17
CA ILE A 375 -4.50 25.06 -4.38
C ILE A 375 -5.78 24.63 -5.10
N SER A 376 -5.96 25.08 -6.34
CA SER A 376 -7.20 24.85 -7.09
C SER A 376 -6.92 24.68 -8.57
N ALA A 377 -7.71 23.85 -9.24
CA ALA A 377 -7.67 23.66 -10.68
C ALA A 377 -9.08 23.43 -11.25
N SER A 378 -9.28 23.90 -12.49
CA SER A 378 -10.38 23.44 -13.33
C SER A 378 -9.96 22.11 -13.97
N VAL A 379 -10.56 21.02 -13.51
CA VAL A 379 -10.18 19.66 -13.90
C VAL A 379 -11.23 19.11 -14.86
N PRO A 380 -10.86 18.66 -16.07
CA PRO A 380 -11.81 18.08 -17.02
C PRO A 380 -12.46 16.81 -16.48
N ALA A 381 -13.51 16.35 -17.13
CA ALA A 381 -14.11 15.05 -16.88
C ALA A 381 -13.04 13.95 -16.93
N HIS A 382 -13.09 13.00 -15.98
CA HIS A 382 -12.14 11.90 -15.81
C HIS A 382 -10.66 12.35 -15.77
N GLY A 383 -10.41 13.58 -15.34
CA GLY A 383 -9.08 14.18 -15.35
C GLY A 383 -8.49 14.37 -13.96
N ALA A 384 -7.22 14.75 -13.97
CA ALA A 384 -6.50 15.15 -12.76
C ALA A 384 -5.55 16.32 -13.07
N ALA A 385 -5.36 17.18 -12.06
CA ALA A 385 -4.25 18.11 -12.01
C ALA A 385 -3.25 17.65 -10.94
N MET A 386 -1.96 17.68 -11.25
CA MET A 386 -0.91 17.23 -10.34
C MET A 386 0.11 18.34 -10.10
N TYR A 387 0.32 18.66 -8.83
CA TYR A 387 1.24 19.69 -8.40
C TYR A 387 2.23 19.20 -7.36
N VAL A 388 3.40 19.84 -7.28
CA VAL A 388 4.26 19.83 -6.11
C VAL A 388 4.20 21.22 -5.46
N VAL A 389 3.80 21.24 -4.19
CA VAL A 389 3.65 22.46 -3.40
C VAL A 389 4.78 22.54 -2.38
N THR A 390 5.49 23.68 -2.40
CA THR A 390 6.65 23.94 -1.52
C THR A 390 6.45 25.25 -0.78
N GLY A 391 6.74 25.27 0.51
CA GLY A 391 6.65 26.44 1.38
C GLY A 391 6.13 26.08 2.77
N GLY A 392 6.47 26.86 3.78
CA GLY A 392 6.05 26.63 5.17
C GLY A 392 6.67 25.41 5.86
N GLY A 393 7.41 24.60 5.11
CA GLY A 393 7.86 23.27 5.56
C GLY A 393 6.69 22.29 5.77
N LEU A 394 6.95 20.99 5.73
CA LEU A 394 5.98 20.05 6.28
C LEU A 394 5.82 20.41 7.76
N VAL A 395 4.72 21.00 8.13
CA VAL A 395 4.22 20.71 9.44
C VAL A 395 3.77 19.24 9.32
N THR A 396 4.58 18.32 9.83
CA THR A 396 3.94 17.27 10.55
C THR A 396 2.78 17.97 11.24
N PRO A 397 1.47 17.64 10.95
CA PRO A 397 0.42 18.09 11.82
C PRO A 397 1.07 17.88 13.16
N SER A 398 1.20 18.96 13.99
CA SER A 398 1.68 18.76 15.33
C SER A 398 0.82 17.63 15.84
N ALA A 399 1.25 16.43 15.55
CA ALA A 399 1.13 15.40 16.48
C ALA A 399 1.82 16.08 17.66
N THR A 400 1.05 16.69 18.51
CA THR A 400 1.29 16.37 19.91
C THR A 400 1.65 14.90 19.82
N PRO A 401 2.92 14.51 20.09
CA PRO A 401 3.35 13.17 19.74
C PRO A 401 2.49 12.22 20.52
N SER A 402 1.43 11.72 19.91
CA SER A 402 0.89 10.46 20.34
C SER A 402 1.85 9.44 19.76
N SER A 403 2.91 9.18 20.49
CA SER A 403 3.66 7.94 20.41
C SER A 403 2.65 6.81 20.23
N PRO A 404 2.86 5.84 19.33
CA PRO A 404 2.10 4.60 19.36
C PRO A 404 2.28 4.06 20.79
N GLY A 405 1.22 4.10 21.61
CA GLY A 405 1.27 3.59 22.98
C GLY A 405 1.01 4.58 24.12
N THR A 406 0.67 5.84 23.91
CA THR A 406 0.18 6.66 25.04
C THR A 406 -1.26 6.29 25.34
N ASN A 407 -1.44 5.46 26.37
CA ASN A 407 -2.73 5.25 27.02
C ASN A 407 -3.21 6.58 27.59
N GLY A 408 -4.15 7.26 26.94
CA GLY A 408 -4.70 8.55 27.35
C GLY A 408 -6.22 8.56 27.40
N ALA A 409 -6.78 9.54 28.07
CA ALA A 409 -8.22 9.76 28.05
C ALA A 409 -8.64 10.39 26.71
N ILE A 410 -9.83 10.06 26.24
CA ILE A 410 -10.48 10.70 25.08
C ILE A 410 -11.65 11.50 25.63
N LYS A 411 -11.59 12.83 25.52
CA LYS A 411 -12.55 13.76 26.13
C LYS A 411 -13.45 14.39 25.08
N GLY A 412 -14.75 14.28 25.25
CA GLY A 412 -15.76 14.92 24.40
C GLY A 412 -15.78 16.43 24.59
N VAL A 413 -15.67 17.20 23.48
CA VAL A 413 -15.64 18.67 23.51
C VAL A 413 -16.97 19.23 24.02
N GLY A 414 -18.11 18.69 23.57
CA GLY A 414 -19.43 19.16 23.96
C GLY A 414 -19.80 18.76 25.39
N SER A 415 -19.40 17.57 25.84
CA SER A 415 -19.77 17.06 27.17
C SER A 415 -18.78 17.42 28.25
N GLY A 416 -17.52 17.68 27.91
CA GLY A 416 -16.43 17.83 28.85
C GLY A 416 -16.05 16.54 29.61
N ARG A 417 -16.61 15.38 29.21
CA ARG A 417 -16.45 14.07 29.85
C ARG A 417 -15.59 13.13 29.02
N CYS A 418 -15.06 12.08 29.66
CA CYS A 418 -14.21 11.10 29.01
C CYS A 418 -15.00 9.92 28.42
N LEU A 419 -14.53 9.39 27.29
CA LEU A 419 -14.94 8.11 26.73
C LEU A 419 -14.65 7.01 27.76
N ASP A 420 -15.68 6.30 28.14
CA ASP A 420 -15.71 5.39 29.30
C ASP A 420 -16.43 4.09 28.96
N VAL A 421 -16.08 3.01 29.62
CA VAL A 421 -16.82 1.74 29.59
C VAL A 421 -17.01 1.21 31.01
N ALA A 422 -18.25 0.83 31.33
CA ALA A 422 -18.65 0.44 32.68
C ALA A 422 -18.12 -0.94 33.13
N SER A 423 -17.74 -1.82 32.18
CA SER A 423 -17.18 -3.15 32.47
C SER A 423 -16.30 -3.65 31.31
N GLN A 424 -15.56 -4.75 31.54
CA GLN A 424 -14.71 -5.40 30.52
C GLN A 424 -15.45 -6.45 29.69
N THR A 425 -16.74 -6.63 29.90
CA THR A 425 -17.53 -7.66 29.22
C THR A 425 -17.81 -7.27 27.77
N ASN A 426 -17.65 -8.21 26.83
CA ASN A 426 -18.04 -8.01 25.43
C ASN A 426 -19.50 -7.57 25.33
N GLY A 427 -19.79 -6.58 24.48
CA GLY A 427 -21.11 -5.99 24.34
C GLY A 427 -21.39 -4.84 25.30
N THR A 428 -20.49 -4.51 26.25
CA THR A 428 -20.66 -3.33 27.08
C THR A 428 -20.64 -2.08 26.23
N GLN A 429 -21.74 -1.31 26.27
CA GLN A 429 -21.85 -0.08 25.49
C GLN A 429 -20.98 1.02 26.08
N ALA A 430 -20.21 1.67 25.22
CA ALA A 430 -19.41 2.83 25.55
C ALA A 430 -20.31 4.00 25.98
N GLN A 431 -19.81 4.83 26.86
CA GLN A 431 -20.54 5.96 27.47
C GLN A 431 -19.60 7.14 27.67
N ILE A 432 -20.14 8.28 28.05
CA ILE A 432 -19.36 9.37 28.64
C ILE A 432 -19.47 9.34 30.16
N TRP A 433 -18.37 9.66 30.87
CA TRP A 433 -18.31 9.75 32.32
C TRP A 433 -17.31 10.81 32.77
N ASP A 434 -17.42 11.29 34.00
CA ASP A 434 -16.43 12.18 34.56
C ASP A 434 -15.02 11.60 34.40
N CYS A 435 -14.08 12.42 33.95
CA CYS A 435 -12.70 11.97 33.75
C CYS A 435 -12.06 11.67 35.12
N ASN A 436 -11.73 10.41 35.38
CA ASN A 436 -11.19 9.93 36.64
C ASN A 436 -9.81 9.25 36.50
N GLY A 437 -9.29 9.13 35.27
CA GLY A 437 -7.98 8.54 34.99
C GLY A 437 -7.86 7.03 35.22
N GLN A 438 -8.97 6.33 35.47
CA GLN A 438 -8.98 4.88 35.63
C GLN A 438 -8.79 4.13 34.30
N THR A 439 -8.50 2.83 34.39
CA THR A 439 -8.17 1.99 33.21
C THR A 439 -9.29 1.89 32.19
N ASN A 440 -10.55 2.03 32.59
CA ASN A 440 -11.75 2.04 31.72
C ASN A 440 -11.90 3.33 30.89
N GLN A 441 -11.04 4.32 31.11
CA GLN A 441 -10.97 5.58 30.36
C GLN A 441 -9.63 5.76 29.66
N ARG A 442 -8.72 4.77 29.74
CA ARG A 442 -7.40 4.84 29.12
C ARG A 442 -7.43 4.08 27.80
N TRP A 443 -7.41 4.84 26.71
CA TRP A 443 -7.52 4.34 25.36
C TRP A 443 -6.18 4.46 24.64
N SER A 444 -5.76 3.39 24.00
CA SER A 444 -4.62 3.38 23.09
C SER A 444 -5.10 3.15 21.67
N GLN A 445 -4.48 3.81 20.69
CA GLN A 445 -4.74 3.55 19.29
C GLN A 445 -3.61 2.74 18.68
N THR A 446 -3.97 1.65 18.01
CA THR A 446 -3.01 0.86 17.24
C THR A 446 -2.69 1.52 15.91
N SER A 447 -1.62 1.07 15.24
CA SER A 447 -1.30 1.49 13.88
C SER A 447 -2.36 1.09 12.85
N SER A 448 -3.17 0.05 13.14
CA SER A 448 -4.33 -0.36 12.34
C SER A 448 -5.59 0.46 12.62
N GLY A 449 -5.53 1.46 13.51
CA GLY A 449 -6.65 2.33 13.83
C GLY A 449 -7.59 1.80 14.92
N GLU A 450 -7.34 0.64 15.52
CA GLU A 450 -8.15 0.14 16.62
C GLU A 450 -8.00 1.03 17.86
N LEU A 451 -9.09 1.40 18.52
CA LEU A 451 -9.08 2.04 19.83
C LEU A 451 -9.24 0.98 20.92
N ARG A 452 -8.17 0.71 21.65
CA ARG A 452 -8.10 -0.35 22.67
C ARG A 452 -8.22 0.22 24.08
N VAL A 453 -9.00 -0.45 24.90
CA VAL A 453 -9.12 -0.26 26.36
C VAL A 453 -8.80 -1.58 27.06
N TYR A 454 -8.28 -1.56 28.26
CA TYR A 454 -7.84 -2.74 29.02
C TYR A 454 -6.80 -3.62 28.29
N GLY A 455 -6.22 -3.13 27.21
CA GLY A 455 -5.20 -3.83 26.40
C GLY A 455 -5.76 -4.76 25.33
N ASN A 456 -6.88 -5.43 25.55
CA ASN A 456 -7.43 -6.47 24.66
C ASN A 456 -8.87 -6.25 24.19
N LYS A 457 -9.52 -5.16 24.61
CA LYS A 457 -10.86 -4.78 24.15
C LYS A 457 -10.77 -3.60 23.20
N CYS A 458 -11.49 -3.68 22.09
CA CYS A 458 -11.56 -2.65 21.06
C CYS A 458 -12.92 -1.94 21.09
N LEU A 459 -12.91 -0.63 20.89
CA LEU A 459 -14.12 0.12 20.62
C LEU A 459 -14.71 -0.40 19.29
N ASP A 460 -15.98 -0.77 19.30
CA ASP A 460 -16.60 -1.59 18.24
C ASP A 460 -17.96 -0.99 17.86
N VAL A 461 -18.24 -0.90 16.56
CA VAL A 461 -19.58 -0.58 16.08
C VAL A 461 -20.39 -1.87 16.06
N ASN A 462 -21.38 -1.95 16.93
CA ASN A 462 -22.17 -3.16 17.18
C ASN A 462 -22.72 -3.77 15.88
N ASN A 463 -22.49 -5.08 15.71
CA ASN A 463 -22.92 -5.86 14.55
C ASN A 463 -22.50 -5.27 13.18
N ARG A 464 -21.44 -4.46 13.13
CA ARG A 464 -20.99 -3.75 11.93
C ARG A 464 -22.08 -2.86 11.30
N GLY A 465 -23.00 -2.36 12.11
CA GLY A 465 -24.08 -1.50 11.66
C GLY A 465 -23.56 -0.19 11.06
N THR A 466 -24.25 0.31 10.03
CA THR A 466 -23.86 1.57 9.36
C THR A 466 -24.95 2.64 9.47
N ALA A 467 -26.08 2.34 10.16
CA ALA A 467 -27.16 3.27 10.37
C ALA A 467 -26.85 4.27 11.50
N ASP A 468 -27.39 5.49 11.40
CA ASP A 468 -27.36 6.45 12.49
C ASP A 468 -28.05 5.85 13.73
N GLY A 469 -27.44 6.07 14.91
CA GLY A 469 -27.90 5.50 16.17
C GLY A 469 -27.38 4.08 16.45
N THR A 470 -26.56 3.49 15.58
CA THR A 470 -25.95 2.19 15.89
C THR A 470 -25.05 2.33 17.11
N ASN A 471 -25.27 1.46 18.10
CA ASN A 471 -24.54 1.48 19.37
C ASN A 471 -23.04 1.25 19.16
N VAL A 472 -22.24 1.95 19.96
CA VAL A 472 -20.80 1.73 20.08
C VAL A 472 -20.56 0.97 21.38
N ILE A 473 -19.93 -0.20 21.25
CA ILE A 473 -19.66 -1.14 22.36
C ILE A 473 -18.17 -1.41 22.49
N ILE A 474 -17.75 -2.24 23.43
CA ILE A 474 -16.45 -2.89 23.39
C ILE A 474 -16.60 -4.37 23.06
N TRP A 475 -15.64 -4.90 22.33
CA TRP A 475 -15.55 -6.32 21.98
C TRP A 475 -14.09 -6.76 21.97
N ASP A 476 -13.84 -8.08 22.00
CA ASP A 476 -12.48 -8.59 21.79
C ASP A 476 -11.94 -8.09 20.45
N CYS A 477 -10.69 -7.61 20.44
CA CYS A 477 -10.06 -7.08 19.24
C CYS A 477 -9.92 -8.18 18.19
N ASN A 478 -10.43 -7.94 16.98
CA ASN A 478 -10.50 -8.92 15.90
C ASN A 478 -9.99 -8.39 14.55
N GLY A 479 -9.47 -7.14 14.52
CA GLY A 479 -8.89 -6.53 13.31
C GLY A 479 -9.88 -6.07 12.26
N GLN A 480 -11.21 -6.17 12.49
CA GLN A 480 -12.21 -5.82 11.50
C GLN A 480 -12.45 -4.31 11.45
N ASN A 481 -12.98 -3.82 10.32
CA ASN A 481 -13.15 -2.39 10.06
C ASN A 481 -14.15 -1.69 10.99
N ASN A 482 -15.08 -2.42 11.63
CA ASN A 482 -16.00 -1.88 12.65
C ASN A 482 -15.29 -1.59 13.99
N GLN A 483 -14.04 -2.01 14.15
CA GLN A 483 -13.17 -1.68 15.30
C GLN A 483 -12.09 -0.66 14.95
N GLN A 484 -12.05 -0.18 13.71
CA GLN A 484 -11.08 0.80 13.25
C GLN A 484 -11.69 2.21 13.30
N TRP A 485 -10.94 3.13 13.88
CA TRP A 485 -11.37 4.50 14.13
C TRP A 485 -10.32 5.48 13.65
N ARG A 486 -10.74 6.55 13.03
CA ARG A 486 -9.87 7.61 12.54
C ARG A 486 -10.14 8.90 13.30
N PHE A 487 -9.11 9.47 13.89
CA PHE A 487 -9.16 10.83 14.44
C PHE A 487 -8.97 11.83 13.28
N ASN A 488 -9.93 12.70 13.09
CA ASN A 488 -9.90 13.69 12.03
C ASN A 488 -9.34 15.03 12.55
N ALA A 489 -8.85 15.87 11.62
CA ALA A 489 -8.26 17.17 11.96
C ALA A 489 -9.27 18.16 12.58
N ASP A 490 -10.56 17.97 12.33
CA ASP A 490 -11.65 18.76 12.89
C ASP A 490 -12.05 18.33 14.32
N GLY A 491 -11.35 17.32 14.86
CA GLY A 491 -11.60 16.74 16.18
C GLY A 491 -12.66 15.64 16.20
N THR A 492 -13.27 15.28 15.07
CA THR A 492 -14.21 14.15 15.04
C THR A 492 -13.45 12.82 15.06
N ILE A 493 -14.11 11.75 15.53
CA ILE A 493 -13.61 10.38 15.46
C ILE A 493 -14.56 9.57 14.57
N THR A 494 -14.07 9.09 13.43
CA THR A 494 -14.88 8.35 12.45
C THR A 494 -14.65 6.85 12.55
N ALA A 495 -15.74 6.07 12.64
CA ALA A 495 -15.71 4.61 12.46
C ALA A 495 -15.43 4.29 10.98
N VAL A 496 -14.33 3.60 10.69
CA VAL A 496 -13.87 3.35 9.31
C VAL A 496 -14.87 2.50 8.54
N GLY A 497 -15.43 1.45 9.16
CA GLY A 497 -16.39 0.55 8.50
C GLY A 497 -17.75 1.17 8.20
N ALA A 498 -18.15 2.21 8.93
CA ALA A 498 -19.47 2.85 8.78
C ALA A 498 -19.39 4.24 8.12
N ASN A 499 -18.19 4.83 8.06
CA ASN A 499 -17.98 6.22 7.64
C ASN A 499 -18.87 7.23 8.40
N LYS A 500 -19.04 7.01 9.71
CA LYS A 500 -19.84 7.83 10.61
C LYS A 500 -19.06 8.23 11.85
N CYS A 501 -19.44 9.36 12.45
CA CYS A 501 -18.76 9.93 13.61
C CYS A 501 -19.21 9.29 14.93
N LEU A 502 -18.27 9.10 15.86
CA LEU A 502 -18.56 8.78 17.25
C LEU A 502 -19.32 9.95 17.87
N ASP A 503 -20.53 9.67 18.34
CA ASP A 503 -21.52 10.68 18.70
C ASP A 503 -22.01 10.50 20.13
N VAL A 504 -22.19 11.63 20.82
CA VAL A 504 -22.96 11.71 22.06
C VAL A 504 -24.38 12.12 21.69
N PRO A 505 -25.34 11.18 21.66
CA PRO A 505 -26.71 11.48 21.22
C PRO A 505 -27.34 12.65 21.95
N ASN A 506 -28.10 13.46 21.21
CA ASN A 506 -28.85 14.62 21.74
C ASN A 506 -27.99 15.69 22.44
N ASN A 507 -26.69 15.78 22.14
CA ASN A 507 -25.74 16.67 22.82
C ASN A 507 -25.76 16.49 24.36
N ALA A 508 -26.06 15.29 24.85
CA ALA A 508 -26.16 15.01 26.26
C ALA A 508 -24.82 15.18 27.00
N THR A 509 -24.89 15.60 28.24
CA THR A 509 -23.68 15.83 29.07
C THR A 509 -23.68 15.04 30.38
N ALA A 510 -24.71 14.20 30.62
CA ALA A 510 -24.84 13.44 31.86
C ALA A 510 -23.90 12.21 31.85
N ASN A 511 -23.35 11.86 33.03
CA ASN A 511 -22.64 10.60 33.23
C ASN A 511 -23.53 9.41 32.85
N GLY A 512 -22.95 8.42 32.17
CA GLY A 512 -23.65 7.22 31.72
C GLY A 512 -24.37 7.36 30.40
N THR A 513 -24.32 8.54 29.74
CA THR A 513 -24.88 8.71 28.40
C THR A 513 -24.17 7.77 27.44
N LYS A 514 -24.93 6.92 26.76
CA LYS A 514 -24.44 5.90 25.84
C LYS A 514 -24.10 6.51 24.49
N LEU A 515 -23.04 5.97 23.88
CA LEU A 515 -22.51 6.44 22.62
C LEU A 515 -23.05 5.63 21.44
N ALA A 516 -23.18 6.31 20.31
CA ALA A 516 -23.58 5.73 19.05
C ALA A 516 -22.67 6.27 17.92
N ILE A 517 -22.82 5.73 16.72
CA ILE A 517 -22.34 6.41 15.52
C ILE A 517 -23.48 7.21 14.89
N TRP A 518 -23.13 8.33 14.27
CA TRP A 518 -24.07 9.20 13.59
C TRP A 518 -23.44 9.85 12.37
N SER A 519 -24.25 10.27 11.38
CA SER A 519 -23.76 11.07 10.25
C SER A 519 -22.97 12.27 10.76
N CYS A 520 -21.75 12.43 10.24
CA CYS A 520 -20.85 13.51 10.69
C CYS A 520 -21.44 14.87 10.33
N ASN A 521 -21.65 15.71 11.33
CA ASN A 521 -22.23 17.06 11.21
C ASN A 521 -21.35 18.18 11.79
N GLY A 522 -20.15 17.82 12.33
CA GLY A 522 -19.21 18.76 12.94
C GLY A 522 -19.67 19.37 14.27
N GLY A 523 -20.74 18.86 14.86
CA GLY A 523 -21.25 19.30 16.16
C GLY A 523 -20.28 19.05 17.30
N ALA A 524 -20.41 19.80 18.40
CA ALA A 524 -19.52 19.63 19.57
C ALA A 524 -19.66 18.24 20.21
N ASN A 525 -20.80 17.58 20.06
CA ASN A 525 -21.07 16.22 20.53
C ASN A 525 -20.37 15.11 19.73
N GLN A 526 -19.78 15.46 18.59
CA GLN A 526 -18.98 14.55 17.74
C GLN A 526 -17.49 14.88 17.79
N ARG A 527 -17.08 15.95 18.46
CA ARG A 527 -15.67 16.35 18.58
C ARG A 527 -15.09 15.88 19.89
N TRP A 528 -13.86 15.38 19.80
CA TRP A 528 -13.14 14.73 20.88
C TRP A 528 -11.69 15.22 20.90
N THR A 529 -11.10 15.28 22.08
CA THR A 529 -9.68 15.60 22.28
C THR A 529 -9.00 14.47 23.04
N ARG A 530 -7.75 14.22 22.77
CA ARG A 530 -6.91 13.36 23.63
C ARG A 530 -6.39 14.19 24.78
N ALA A 531 -6.51 13.67 26.01
CA ALA A 531 -6.10 14.32 27.26
C ALA A 531 -4.99 13.53 27.95
#